data_35b35d41ed99f0cb7f9e33369ddae81e
#
_entry.id   35b35d41ed99f0cb7f9e33369ddae81e
#
_cell.length_a   1.000
_cell.length_b   1.000
_cell.length_c   1.000
_cell.angle_alpha   90.00
_cell.angle_beta   90.00
_cell.angle_gamma   90.00
#
_symmetry.space_group_name_H-M   'P 1'
#
loop_
_entity.id
_entity.type
_entity.pdbx_description
1 polymer ?
#
loop_
_entity_poly.entity_id
_entity_poly.type
_entity_poly.pdbx_seq_one_letter_code
_entity_poly.pdbx_strand_id
1 'polypeptide(L)'
;MSVLIKPWPRDEVFFPARTLTFRHAQSANPDAEPALMLHGLGGSSLNWTDLMGRLLPELSLWALDLPGFGMSPPPRDGNYTPLGHARAAVDFIEQQLEGKPVHLFGNSMGGAVALQVAARRPDLVRTLTLISPALPDISPNKANITLPIMAIPGLGEAIVKKYNTLPPAVRVQSTIETCFANPARVAEQRFEESVAEAELRNDFTYVDDAFLQSLRGLLGSYFDRGRHRPWKLAELVQVQTLLIYGMKDPLVDPRAAHKSTKHFKNAQVIVLPDSAHVSQMEHPDVVADAWMKRFH
;
A
#
# COMPACT_ATOMS: atom_id res chain seq x y z
N MET A 1 25.24 -12.18 9.06
CA MET A 1 24.01 -12.10 8.21
C MET A 1 22.84 -12.11 9.15
N SER A 2 22.01 -11.08 9.13
CA SER A 2 20.74 -11.09 9.90
C SER A 2 19.84 -12.18 9.32
N VAL A 3 19.34 -13.06 10.17
CA VAL A 3 18.36 -14.07 9.76
C VAL A 3 17.12 -13.32 9.29
N LEU A 4 16.74 -13.51 8.03
CA LEU A 4 15.53 -12.90 7.50
C LEU A 4 14.29 -13.54 8.14
N ILE A 5 13.34 -12.69 8.47
CA ILE A 5 12.05 -13.12 8.99
C ILE A 5 11.31 -13.87 7.88
N LYS A 6 10.71 -15.03 8.21
CA LYS A 6 9.80 -15.72 7.29
C LYS A 6 8.52 -14.86 7.11
N PRO A 7 7.81 -14.98 5.98
CA PRO A 7 6.51 -14.35 5.84
C PRO A 7 5.60 -14.70 7.01
N TRP A 8 4.93 -13.69 7.55
CA TRP A 8 3.99 -13.89 8.65
C TRP A 8 2.84 -14.81 8.24
N PRO A 9 2.22 -15.54 9.18
CA PRO A 9 1.06 -16.39 8.91
C PRO A 9 0.00 -15.62 8.13
N ARG A 10 -0.67 -16.32 7.20
CA ARG A 10 -1.81 -15.82 6.44
C ARG A 10 -3.07 -16.43 6.97
N ASP A 11 -4.06 -15.60 7.18
CA ASP A 11 -5.41 -15.99 7.54
C ASP A 11 -6.43 -15.33 6.60
N GLU A 12 -7.67 -15.77 6.68
CA GLU A 12 -8.78 -15.18 5.96
C GLU A 12 -9.96 -14.90 6.89
N VAL A 13 -10.73 -13.88 6.55
CA VAL A 13 -11.94 -13.52 7.27
C VAL A 13 -13.10 -13.32 6.29
N PHE A 14 -14.26 -13.85 6.66
CA PHE A 14 -15.47 -13.79 5.87
C PHE A 14 -16.42 -12.74 6.43
N PHE A 15 -16.70 -11.72 5.65
CA PHE A 15 -17.73 -10.73 5.94
C PHE A 15 -18.94 -10.93 5.00
N PRO A 16 -20.14 -10.46 5.34
CA PRO A 16 -21.30 -10.58 4.47
C PRO A 16 -21.07 -10.00 3.06
N ALA A 17 -20.29 -8.91 2.97
CA ALA A 17 -20.02 -8.23 1.71
C ALA A 17 -18.76 -8.74 0.98
N ARG A 18 -17.83 -9.41 1.66
CA ARG A 18 -16.53 -9.79 1.09
C ARG A 18 -15.77 -10.82 1.90
N THR A 19 -14.79 -11.47 1.28
CA THR A 19 -13.73 -12.23 1.94
C THR A 19 -12.45 -11.45 1.82
N LEU A 20 -11.66 -11.40 2.88
CA LEU A 20 -10.36 -10.74 2.90
C LEU A 20 -9.31 -11.68 3.47
N THR A 21 -8.15 -11.70 2.85
CA THR A 21 -6.96 -12.36 3.38
C THR A 21 -6.00 -11.33 3.98
N PHE A 22 -5.24 -11.74 4.95
CA PHE A 22 -4.29 -10.87 5.63
C PHE A 22 -3.16 -11.68 6.24
N ARG A 23 -2.03 -11.03 6.51
CA ARG A 23 -0.97 -11.56 7.35
C ARG A 23 -1.00 -10.84 8.69
N HIS A 24 -0.69 -11.54 9.77
CA HIS A 24 -0.69 -10.94 11.08
C HIS A 24 0.51 -11.38 11.93
N ALA A 25 0.89 -10.51 12.87
CA ALA A 25 1.90 -10.75 13.88
C ALA A 25 1.44 -10.12 15.19
N GLN A 26 1.28 -10.96 16.21
CA GLN A 26 0.86 -10.52 17.53
C GLN A 26 2.08 -10.14 18.37
N SER A 27 2.08 -8.95 18.96
CA SER A 27 3.10 -8.55 19.92
C SER A 27 3.02 -9.37 21.21
N ALA A 28 4.16 -9.61 21.82
CA ALA A 28 4.22 -10.15 23.19
C ALA A 28 3.85 -9.11 24.27
N ASN A 29 3.85 -7.83 23.91
CA ASN A 29 3.39 -6.76 24.78
C ASN A 29 1.86 -6.75 24.83
N PRO A 30 1.22 -6.98 26.00
CA PRO A 30 -0.24 -7.01 26.11
C PRO A 30 -0.89 -5.64 25.83
N ASP A 31 -0.14 -4.56 25.98
CA ASP A 31 -0.60 -3.19 25.75
C ASP A 31 -0.35 -2.71 24.31
N ALA A 32 0.21 -3.58 23.43
CA ALA A 32 0.50 -3.24 22.06
C ALA A 32 -0.77 -2.89 21.28
N GLU A 33 -0.78 -1.70 20.71
CA GLU A 33 -1.91 -1.21 19.92
C GLU A 33 -1.97 -1.85 18.53
N PRO A 34 -3.17 -1.95 17.93
CA PRO A 34 -3.32 -2.54 16.60
C PRO A 34 -2.81 -1.62 15.50
N ALA A 35 -2.14 -2.19 14.50
CA ALA A 35 -1.76 -1.51 13.27
C ALA A 35 -2.28 -2.24 12.04
N LEU A 36 -2.77 -1.50 11.05
CA LEU A 36 -3.23 -2.02 9.76
C LEU A 36 -2.39 -1.46 8.63
N MET A 37 -1.90 -2.34 7.75
CA MET A 37 -1.02 -2.01 6.64
C MET A 37 -1.66 -2.33 5.29
N LEU A 38 -1.69 -1.33 4.38
CA LEU A 38 -2.33 -1.38 3.07
C LEU A 38 -1.30 -1.23 1.96
N HIS A 39 -1.16 -2.27 1.13
CA HIS A 39 -0.17 -2.34 0.05
C HIS A 39 -0.52 -1.46 -1.17
N GLY A 40 0.44 -1.27 -2.07
CA GLY A 40 0.29 -0.57 -3.33
C GLY A 40 -0.39 -1.39 -4.43
N LEU A 41 -0.61 -0.76 -5.59
CA LEU A 41 -1.16 -1.40 -6.79
C LEU A 41 -0.28 -2.58 -7.21
N GLY A 42 -0.87 -3.75 -7.41
CA GLY A 42 -0.16 -4.98 -7.77
C GLY A 42 0.59 -5.68 -6.63
N GLY A 43 0.65 -5.05 -5.44
CA GLY A 43 1.26 -5.63 -4.23
C GLY A 43 0.35 -6.59 -3.47
N SER A 44 0.80 -6.97 -2.27
CA SER A 44 0.08 -7.80 -1.31
C SER A 44 0.55 -7.53 0.12
N SER A 45 -0.04 -8.23 1.07
CA SER A 45 0.39 -8.24 2.48
C SER A 45 1.87 -8.62 2.66
N LEU A 46 2.45 -9.35 1.71
CA LEU A 46 3.86 -9.76 1.72
C LEU A 46 4.82 -8.55 1.73
N ASN A 47 4.41 -7.42 1.15
CA ASN A 47 5.23 -6.21 1.07
C ASN A 47 5.54 -5.56 2.43
N TRP A 48 4.92 -6.03 3.49
CA TRP A 48 5.06 -5.48 4.83
C TRP A 48 5.90 -6.36 5.77
N THR A 49 6.35 -7.54 5.31
CA THR A 49 6.99 -8.58 6.14
C THR A 49 8.10 -8.03 7.03
N ASP A 50 9.04 -7.28 6.46
CA ASP A 50 10.22 -6.79 7.19
C ASP A 50 9.87 -5.64 8.12
N LEU A 51 9.04 -4.70 7.68
CA LEU A 51 8.58 -3.59 8.53
C LEU A 51 7.76 -4.10 9.72
N MET A 52 6.88 -5.09 9.51
CA MET A 52 6.14 -5.73 10.59
C MET A 52 7.09 -6.28 11.66
N GLY A 53 8.18 -6.95 11.24
CA GLY A 53 9.16 -7.47 12.18
C GLY A 53 9.87 -6.40 13.01
N ARG A 54 10.04 -5.20 12.47
CA ARG A 54 10.67 -4.08 13.18
C ARG A 54 9.71 -3.39 14.15
N LEU A 55 8.43 -3.36 13.84
CA LEU A 55 7.40 -2.72 14.66
C LEU A 55 6.74 -3.67 15.66
N LEU A 56 6.96 -4.99 15.54
CA LEU A 56 6.32 -5.99 16.39
C LEU A 56 6.54 -5.81 17.91
N PRO A 57 7.68 -5.31 18.41
CA PRO A 57 7.83 -5.03 19.84
C PRO A 57 6.81 -4.02 20.37
N GLU A 58 6.36 -3.08 19.54
CA GLU A 58 5.51 -1.95 19.93
C GLU A 58 4.04 -2.14 19.52
N LEU A 59 3.80 -2.87 18.41
CA LEU A 59 2.48 -2.97 17.79
C LEU A 59 2.08 -4.42 17.53
N SER A 60 0.79 -4.71 17.65
CA SER A 60 0.18 -5.89 17.02
C SER A 60 -0.22 -5.52 15.58
N LEU A 61 0.18 -6.31 14.59
CA LEU A 61 0.27 -5.90 13.19
C LEU A 61 -0.58 -6.79 12.29
N TRP A 62 -1.32 -6.15 11.39
CA TRP A 62 -2.09 -6.79 10.32
C TRP A 62 -1.75 -6.14 8.99
N ALA A 63 -1.36 -6.94 8.00
CA ALA A 63 -1.16 -6.52 6.62
C ALA A 63 -2.28 -7.13 5.76
N LEU A 64 -3.12 -6.29 5.19
CA LEU A 64 -4.31 -6.70 4.45
C LEU A 64 -3.99 -6.88 2.98
N ASP A 65 -4.46 -7.98 2.39
CA ASP A 65 -4.59 -8.10 0.94
C ASP A 65 -5.86 -7.36 0.52
N LEU A 66 -5.71 -6.25 -0.20
CA LEU A 66 -6.86 -5.49 -0.69
C LEU A 66 -7.68 -6.31 -1.70
N PRO A 67 -9.01 -6.08 -1.81
CA PRO A 67 -9.87 -6.86 -2.72
C PRO A 67 -9.32 -6.98 -4.14
N GLY A 68 -9.16 -8.20 -4.64
CA GLY A 68 -8.58 -8.52 -5.94
C GLY A 68 -7.05 -8.61 -5.96
N PHE A 69 -6.38 -8.42 -4.81
CA PHE A 69 -4.93 -8.52 -4.67
C PHE A 69 -4.53 -9.58 -3.63
N GLY A 70 -3.23 -9.95 -3.66
CA GLY A 70 -2.75 -11.05 -2.83
C GLY A 70 -3.61 -12.29 -3.04
N MET A 71 -4.21 -12.80 -1.97
CA MET A 71 -5.14 -13.93 -2.01
C MET A 71 -6.60 -13.49 -1.75
N SER A 72 -6.87 -12.19 -1.60
CA SER A 72 -8.23 -11.69 -1.45
C SER A 72 -8.98 -11.73 -2.79
N PRO A 73 -10.20 -12.30 -2.83
CA PRO A 73 -11.01 -12.30 -4.03
C PRO A 73 -11.48 -10.88 -4.42
N PRO A 74 -12.01 -10.71 -5.64
CA PRO A 74 -12.60 -9.48 -6.11
C PRO A 74 -13.69 -8.92 -5.19
N PRO A 75 -13.87 -7.59 -5.14
CA PRO A 75 -15.01 -7.01 -4.44
C PRO A 75 -16.32 -7.38 -5.17
N ARG A 76 -17.34 -7.82 -4.43
CA ARG A 76 -18.61 -8.26 -5.00
C ARG A 76 -19.36 -7.17 -5.78
N ASP A 77 -19.15 -5.90 -5.40
CA ASP A 77 -19.73 -4.72 -6.06
C ASP A 77 -18.91 -4.21 -7.24
N GLY A 78 -17.78 -4.85 -7.56
CA GLY A 78 -16.86 -4.44 -8.62
C GLY A 78 -16.19 -3.08 -8.37
N ASN A 79 -16.23 -2.56 -7.15
CA ASN A 79 -15.72 -1.23 -6.85
C ASN A 79 -14.24 -1.26 -6.44
N TYR A 80 -13.37 -1.04 -7.42
CA TYR A 80 -11.92 -0.99 -7.26
C TYR A 80 -11.35 0.43 -7.06
N THR A 81 -12.19 1.42 -6.78
CA THR A 81 -11.71 2.77 -6.46
C THR A 81 -11.00 2.80 -5.10
N PRO A 82 -10.17 3.81 -4.80
CA PRO A 82 -9.61 3.98 -3.46
C PRO A 82 -10.67 3.99 -2.35
N LEU A 83 -11.87 4.52 -2.62
CA LEU A 83 -12.99 4.48 -1.69
C LEU A 83 -13.57 3.05 -1.55
N GLY A 84 -13.62 2.27 -2.64
CA GLY A 84 -14.05 0.86 -2.60
C GLY A 84 -13.12 0.01 -1.73
N HIS A 85 -11.81 0.14 -1.92
CA HIS A 85 -10.80 -0.50 -1.08
C HIS A 85 -10.83 0.02 0.37
N ALA A 86 -11.08 1.31 0.59
CA ALA A 86 -11.20 1.87 1.93
C ALA A 86 -12.36 1.28 2.72
N ARG A 87 -13.49 0.97 2.07
CA ARG A 87 -14.60 0.26 2.73
C ARG A 87 -14.18 -1.12 3.21
N ALA A 88 -13.36 -1.84 2.43
CA ALA A 88 -12.83 -3.13 2.86
C ALA A 88 -11.92 -3.00 4.09
N ALA A 89 -11.06 -1.98 4.13
CA ALA A 89 -10.23 -1.70 5.29
C ALA A 89 -11.07 -1.31 6.53
N VAL A 90 -12.14 -0.51 6.35
CA VAL A 90 -13.09 -0.17 7.43
C VAL A 90 -13.80 -1.41 7.95
N ASP A 91 -14.36 -2.26 7.06
CA ASP A 91 -15.01 -3.51 7.47
C ASP A 91 -14.05 -4.40 8.27
N PHE A 92 -12.76 -4.45 7.86
CA PHE A 92 -11.74 -5.20 8.57
C PHE A 92 -11.48 -4.64 9.98
N ILE A 93 -11.34 -3.32 10.12
CA ILE A 93 -11.13 -2.69 11.42
C ILE A 93 -12.34 -2.90 12.33
N GLU A 94 -13.56 -2.69 11.82
CA GLU A 94 -14.78 -2.80 12.61
C GLU A 94 -15.06 -4.22 13.08
N GLN A 95 -14.84 -5.21 12.24
CA GLN A 95 -15.28 -6.58 12.51
C GLN A 95 -14.13 -7.47 13.01
N GLN A 96 -12.92 -7.36 12.43
CA GLN A 96 -11.78 -8.18 12.83
C GLN A 96 -11.00 -7.57 14.00
N LEU A 97 -10.97 -6.23 14.09
CA LEU A 97 -10.25 -5.51 15.15
C LEU A 97 -11.22 -4.83 16.16
N GLU A 98 -12.49 -5.28 16.17
CA GLU A 98 -13.51 -4.83 17.13
C GLU A 98 -13.74 -3.31 17.13
N GLY A 99 -13.50 -2.64 16.02
CA GLY A 99 -13.59 -1.18 15.89
C GLY A 99 -12.54 -0.39 16.69
N LYS A 100 -11.49 -1.04 17.18
CA LYS A 100 -10.39 -0.37 17.86
C LYS A 100 -9.64 0.55 16.90
N PRO A 101 -9.34 1.80 17.28
CA PRO A 101 -8.54 2.70 16.43
C PRO A 101 -7.16 2.11 16.16
N VAL A 102 -6.75 2.11 14.87
CA VAL A 102 -5.49 1.51 14.42
C VAL A 102 -4.43 2.56 14.07
N HIS A 103 -3.16 2.19 14.18
CA HIS A 103 -2.08 2.85 13.46
C HIS A 103 -2.17 2.41 12.00
N LEU A 104 -2.61 3.32 11.12
CA LEU A 104 -2.89 2.99 9.72
C LEU A 104 -1.71 3.32 8.83
N PHE A 105 -1.21 2.32 8.10
CA PHE A 105 -0.11 2.46 7.14
C PHE A 105 -0.63 2.25 5.72
N GLY A 106 -0.10 3.00 4.77
CA GLY A 106 -0.43 2.81 3.36
C GLY A 106 0.72 3.19 2.43
N ASN A 107 1.03 2.31 1.49
CA ASN A 107 2.01 2.57 0.43
C ASN A 107 1.30 2.81 -0.91
N SER A 108 1.71 3.81 -1.67
CA SER A 108 1.23 4.08 -3.03
C SER A 108 -0.31 4.16 -3.11
N MET A 109 -0.96 3.28 -3.87
CA MET A 109 -2.42 3.13 -3.89
C MET A 109 -2.98 2.90 -2.48
N GLY A 110 -2.34 2.05 -1.66
CA GLY A 110 -2.71 1.85 -0.26
C GLY A 110 -2.65 3.14 0.56
N GLY A 111 -1.77 4.07 0.20
CA GLY A 111 -1.72 5.42 0.77
C GLY A 111 -2.95 6.26 0.39
N ALA A 112 -3.42 6.18 -0.86
CA ALA A 112 -4.66 6.82 -1.28
C ALA A 112 -5.89 6.18 -0.59
N VAL A 113 -5.87 4.86 -0.37
CA VAL A 113 -6.90 4.13 0.39
C VAL A 113 -6.89 4.55 1.87
N ALA A 114 -5.72 4.57 2.52
CA ALA A 114 -5.56 4.99 3.91
C ALA A 114 -6.04 6.44 4.14
N LEU A 115 -5.78 7.33 3.17
CA LEU A 115 -6.31 8.69 3.20
C LEU A 115 -7.86 8.72 3.21
N GLN A 116 -8.52 7.88 2.40
CA GLN A 116 -9.99 7.78 2.41
C GLN A 116 -10.51 7.33 3.77
N VAL A 117 -9.86 6.35 4.42
CA VAL A 117 -10.23 5.89 5.76
C VAL A 117 -10.05 7.02 6.76
N ALA A 118 -8.86 7.60 6.86
CA ALA A 118 -8.53 8.61 7.86
C ALA A 118 -9.38 9.89 7.76
N ALA A 119 -9.75 10.29 6.53
CA ALA A 119 -10.58 11.48 6.32
C ALA A 119 -12.07 11.24 6.60
N ARG A 120 -12.57 9.99 6.48
CA ARG A 120 -14.01 9.68 6.59
C ARG A 120 -14.37 8.97 7.88
N ARG A 121 -13.42 8.24 8.45
CA ARG A 121 -13.56 7.48 9.70
C ARG A 121 -12.37 7.78 10.63
N PRO A 122 -12.20 9.06 11.03
CA PRO A 122 -11.13 9.45 11.94
C PRO A 122 -11.23 8.74 13.30
N ASP A 123 -12.42 8.28 13.67
CA ASP A 123 -12.68 7.45 14.85
C ASP A 123 -11.95 6.10 14.84
N LEU A 124 -11.63 5.56 13.65
CA LEU A 124 -10.93 4.29 13.48
C LEU A 124 -9.42 4.42 13.27
N VAL A 125 -8.89 5.63 13.26
CA VAL A 125 -7.46 5.87 12.96
C VAL A 125 -6.81 6.62 14.11
N ARG A 126 -5.81 6.01 14.73
CA ARG A 126 -5.00 6.60 15.81
C ARG A 126 -3.90 7.49 15.23
N THR A 127 -3.12 6.95 14.28
CA THR A 127 -2.11 7.68 13.51
C THR A 127 -2.14 7.23 12.05
N LEU A 128 -1.64 8.07 11.16
CA LEU A 128 -1.57 7.77 9.74
C LEU A 128 -0.12 7.82 9.25
N THR A 129 0.35 6.73 8.61
CA THR A 129 1.67 6.67 7.97
C THR A 129 1.51 6.39 6.48
N LEU A 130 1.97 7.31 5.66
CA LEU A 130 1.85 7.25 4.20
C LEU A 130 3.24 7.16 3.57
N ILE A 131 3.49 6.09 2.81
CA ILE A 131 4.76 5.85 2.13
C ILE A 131 4.55 6.00 0.63
N SER A 132 5.21 6.99 0.03
CA SER A 132 5.03 7.32 -1.40
C SER A 132 3.56 7.29 -1.83
N PRO A 133 2.62 7.99 -1.13
CA PRO A 133 1.19 7.84 -1.40
C PRO A 133 0.85 8.32 -2.81
N ALA A 134 0.02 7.55 -3.52
CA ALA A 134 -0.47 7.89 -4.85
C ALA A 134 -1.52 8.99 -4.78
N LEU A 135 -1.07 10.22 -4.59
CA LEU A 135 -1.88 11.44 -4.58
C LEU A 135 -1.68 12.22 -5.88
N PRO A 136 -2.68 13.01 -6.32
CA PRO A 136 -2.58 13.74 -7.58
C PRO A 136 -1.37 14.66 -7.63
N ASP A 137 -0.44 14.37 -8.53
CA ASP A 137 0.63 15.28 -8.93
C ASP A 137 0.56 15.51 -10.43
N ILE A 138 0.61 16.80 -10.83
CA ILE A 138 0.45 17.21 -12.24
C ILE A 138 1.81 17.21 -12.96
N SER A 139 2.91 16.88 -12.25
CA SER A 139 4.24 16.85 -12.86
C SER A 139 4.40 15.62 -13.75
N PRO A 140 4.33 15.74 -15.09
CA PRO A 140 4.58 14.60 -15.97
C PRO A 140 6.07 14.23 -15.88
N ASN A 141 6.35 13.11 -15.26
CA ASN A 141 7.65 12.47 -15.32
C ASN A 141 7.57 11.34 -16.38
N LYS A 142 8.65 11.09 -17.14
CA LYS A 142 8.67 10.04 -18.18
C LYS A 142 8.32 8.66 -17.62
N ALA A 143 8.65 8.38 -16.37
CA ALA A 143 8.31 7.13 -15.69
C ALA A 143 6.82 7.03 -15.35
N ASN A 144 6.14 8.16 -15.07
CA ASN A 144 4.72 8.18 -14.68
C ASN A 144 3.77 8.00 -15.86
N ILE A 145 4.24 8.13 -17.11
CA ILE A 145 3.37 8.09 -18.30
C ILE A 145 2.87 6.68 -18.60
N THR A 146 3.58 5.65 -18.15
CA THR A 146 3.24 4.24 -18.40
C THR A 146 1.91 3.87 -17.73
N LEU A 147 1.68 4.28 -16.50
CA LEU A 147 0.44 3.96 -15.77
C LEU A 147 -0.81 4.60 -16.43
N PRO A 148 -0.83 5.90 -16.79
CA PRO A 148 -1.93 6.46 -17.55
C PRO A 148 -2.19 5.75 -18.91
N ILE A 149 -1.15 5.34 -19.63
CA ILE A 149 -1.30 4.57 -20.86
C ILE A 149 -1.96 3.21 -20.59
N MET A 150 -1.54 2.51 -19.54
CA MET A 150 -2.15 1.23 -19.14
C MET A 150 -3.60 1.40 -18.67
N ALA A 151 -4.01 2.58 -18.23
CA ALA A 151 -5.40 2.83 -17.86
C ALA A 151 -6.35 2.95 -19.07
N ILE A 152 -5.82 3.15 -20.30
CA ILE A 152 -6.65 3.26 -21.52
C ILE A 152 -7.31 1.91 -21.80
N PRO A 153 -8.66 1.84 -21.90
CA PRO A 153 -9.38 0.61 -22.22
C PRO A 153 -8.90 0.00 -23.55
N GLY A 154 -8.77 -1.32 -23.59
CA GLY A 154 -8.24 -2.08 -24.73
C GLY A 154 -6.72 -2.10 -24.79
N LEU A 155 -6.05 -0.96 -24.61
CA LEU A 155 -4.59 -0.88 -24.64
C LEU A 155 -3.99 -1.48 -23.36
N GLY A 156 -4.55 -1.16 -22.20
CA GLY A 156 -4.12 -1.72 -20.91
C GLY A 156 -4.21 -3.23 -20.89
N GLU A 157 -5.33 -3.78 -21.34
CA GLU A 157 -5.54 -5.23 -21.43
C GLU A 157 -4.50 -5.90 -22.35
N ALA A 158 -4.19 -5.29 -23.51
CA ALA A 158 -3.17 -5.81 -24.41
C ALA A 158 -1.77 -5.78 -23.78
N ILE A 159 -1.42 -4.70 -23.05
CA ILE A 159 -0.14 -4.57 -22.36
C ILE A 159 -0.02 -5.62 -21.26
N VAL A 160 -1.03 -5.76 -20.40
CA VAL A 160 -1.03 -6.71 -19.27
C VAL A 160 -0.99 -8.14 -19.79
N LYS A 161 -1.79 -8.46 -20.82
CA LYS A 161 -1.75 -9.78 -21.46
C LYS A 161 -0.36 -10.12 -21.99
N LYS A 162 0.32 -9.17 -22.65
CA LYS A 162 1.69 -9.36 -23.11
C LYS A 162 2.67 -9.52 -21.95
N TYR A 163 2.53 -8.73 -20.89
CA TYR A 163 3.37 -8.82 -19.70
C TYR A 163 3.25 -10.18 -19.01
N ASN A 164 2.05 -10.74 -18.95
CA ASN A 164 1.78 -12.05 -18.34
C ASN A 164 2.30 -13.25 -19.15
N THR A 165 2.75 -13.06 -20.39
CA THR A 165 3.49 -14.11 -21.12
C THR A 165 4.91 -14.30 -20.58
N LEU A 166 5.43 -13.35 -19.79
CA LEU A 166 6.74 -13.44 -19.17
C LEU A 166 6.69 -14.38 -17.96
N PRO A 167 7.78 -15.15 -17.70
CA PRO A 167 7.90 -15.95 -16.49
C PRO A 167 7.68 -15.11 -15.21
N PRO A 168 7.08 -15.66 -14.15
CA PRO A 168 6.86 -14.96 -12.88
C PRO A 168 8.13 -14.28 -12.33
N ALA A 169 9.27 -14.97 -12.38
CA ALA A 169 10.55 -14.42 -11.93
C ALA A 169 10.95 -13.14 -12.72
N VAL A 170 10.71 -13.11 -14.02
CA VAL A 170 11.00 -11.93 -14.87
C VAL A 170 10.08 -10.76 -14.51
N ARG A 171 8.80 -11.04 -14.25
CA ARG A 171 7.82 -10.03 -13.83
C ARG A 171 8.16 -9.43 -12.45
N VAL A 172 8.54 -10.28 -11.50
CA VAL A 172 9.00 -9.86 -10.17
C VAL A 172 10.27 -9.02 -10.27
N GLN A 173 11.26 -9.46 -11.06
CA GLN A 173 12.49 -8.71 -11.28
C GLN A 173 12.21 -7.31 -11.87
N SER A 174 11.35 -7.22 -12.89
CA SER A 174 10.95 -5.94 -13.49
C SER A 174 10.25 -5.00 -12.49
N THR A 175 9.44 -5.56 -11.60
CA THR A 175 8.79 -4.79 -10.53
C THR A 175 9.81 -4.27 -9.53
N ILE A 176 10.78 -5.08 -9.13
CA ILE A 176 11.87 -4.69 -8.24
C ILE A 176 12.70 -3.56 -8.89
N GLU A 177 13.10 -3.71 -10.14
CA GLU A 177 13.85 -2.69 -10.88
C GLU A 177 13.11 -1.36 -11.01
N THR A 178 11.78 -1.41 -11.06
CA THR A 178 10.93 -0.21 -11.11
C THR A 178 10.76 0.44 -9.75
N CYS A 179 10.60 -0.36 -8.67
CA CYS A 179 10.15 0.15 -7.37
C CYS A 179 11.30 0.42 -6.38
N PHE A 180 12.47 -0.16 -6.59
CA PHE A 180 13.62 0.00 -5.68
C PHE A 180 14.68 0.96 -6.26
N ALA A 181 15.25 1.79 -5.41
CA ALA A 181 16.40 2.63 -5.77
C ALA A 181 17.66 1.78 -6.01
N ASN A 182 17.77 0.66 -5.31
CA ASN A 182 18.83 -0.33 -5.48
C ASN A 182 18.25 -1.75 -5.43
N PRO A 183 17.97 -2.38 -6.59
CA PRO A 183 17.47 -3.75 -6.68
C PRO A 183 18.33 -4.80 -5.93
N ALA A 184 19.64 -4.57 -5.79
CA ALA A 184 20.53 -5.47 -5.08
C ALA A 184 20.29 -5.54 -3.55
N ARG A 185 19.44 -4.69 -3.00
CA ARG A 185 18.98 -4.77 -1.60
C ARG A 185 17.95 -5.84 -1.36
N VAL A 186 17.28 -6.31 -2.40
CA VAL A 186 16.31 -7.39 -2.27
C VAL A 186 17.07 -8.68 -1.99
N ALA A 187 16.84 -9.25 -0.83
CA ALA A 187 17.44 -10.52 -0.48
C ALA A 187 16.84 -11.64 -1.35
N GLU A 188 17.66 -12.64 -1.68
CA GLU A 188 17.24 -13.79 -2.51
C GLU A 188 15.95 -14.43 -1.98
N GLN A 189 15.86 -14.66 -0.66
CA GLN A 189 14.64 -15.18 -0.03
C GLN A 189 13.40 -14.31 -0.35
N ARG A 190 13.49 -12.98 -0.31
CA ARG A 190 12.37 -12.08 -0.62
C ARG A 190 11.98 -12.14 -2.09
N PHE A 191 12.96 -12.30 -2.96
CA PHE A 191 12.74 -12.53 -4.38
C PHE A 191 11.98 -13.86 -4.60
N GLU A 192 12.46 -14.96 -4.03
CA GLU A 192 11.82 -16.28 -4.13
C GLU A 192 10.39 -16.28 -3.59
N GLU A 193 10.15 -15.67 -2.43
CA GLU A 193 8.82 -15.51 -1.83
C GLU A 193 7.87 -14.74 -2.74
N SER A 194 8.37 -13.68 -3.41
CA SER A 194 7.59 -12.88 -4.35
C SER A 194 7.28 -13.65 -5.64
N VAL A 195 8.23 -14.47 -6.12
CA VAL A 195 8.02 -15.34 -7.29
C VAL A 195 6.98 -16.41 -6.96
N ALA A 196 7.10 -17.07 -5.81
CA ALA A 196 6.14 -18.10 -5.38
C ALA A 196 4.70 -17.52 -5.25
N GLU A 197 4.56 -16.30 -4.71
CA GLU A 197 3.25 -15.64 -4.66
C GLU A 197 2.74 -15.29 -6.05
N ALA A 198 3.59 -14.82 -6.95
CA ALA A 198 3.22 -14.53 -8.33
C ALA A 198 2.78 -15.79 -9.10
N GLU A 199 3.41 -16.95 -8.83
CA GLU A 199 3.02 -18.24 -9.38
C GLU A 199 1.64 -18.69 -8.90
N LEU A 200 1.38 -18.62 -7.59
CA LEU A 200 0.07 -18.93 -7.01
C LEU A 200 -1.06 -18.07 -7.61
N ARG A 201 -0.76 -16.80 -7.92
CA ARG A 201 -1.74 -15.87 -8.48
C ARG A 201 -2.01 -16.08 -9.97
N ASN A 202 -1.16 -16.80 -10.70
CA ASN A 202 -1.40 -17.11 -12.11
C ASN A 202 -2.70 -17.90 -12.35
N ASP A 203 -3.16 -18.65 -11.35
CA ASP A 203 -4.41 -19.42 -11.42
C ASP A 203 -5.66 -18.55 -11.22
N PHE A 204 -5.51 -17.29 -10.83
CA PHE A 204 -6.62 -16.39 -10.58
C PHE A 204 -6.97 -15.58 -11.83
N THR A 205 -8.13 -15.84 -12.40
CA THR A 205 -8.60 -15.20 -13.64
C THR A 205 -8.89 -13.70 -13.52
N TYR A 206 -8.99 -13.18 -12.31
CA TYR A 206 -9.36 -11.80 -12.01
C TYR A 206 -8.18 -10.84 -11.81
N VAL A 207 -6.94 -11.33 -11.75
CA VAL A 207 -5.77 -10.53 -11.35
C VAL A 207 -5.56 -9.33 -12.26
N ASP A 208 -5.68 -9.53 -13.56
CA ASP A 208 -5.47 -8.49 -14.57
C ASP A 208 -6.56 -7.42 -14.51
N ASP A 209 -7.81 -7.87 -14.38
CA ASP A 209 -8.95 -6.97 -14.26
C ASP A 209 -8.87 -6.17 -12.96
N ALA A 210 -8.57 -6.81 -11.84
CA ALA A 210 -8.38 -6.15 -10.55
C ALA A 210 -7.30 -5.07 -10.62
N PHE A 211 -6.17 -5.35 -11.26
CA PHE A 211 -5.09 -4.39 -11.45
C PHE A 211 -5.55 -3.19 -12.31
N LEU A 212 -6.13 -3.45 -13.48
CA LEU A 212 -6.55 -2.39 -14.41
C LEU A 212 -7.69 -1.55 -13.85
N GLN A 213 -8.69 -2.17 -13.21
CA GLN A 213 -9.81 -1.46 -12.61
C GLN A 213 -9.36 -0.61 -11.41
N SER A 214 -8.44 -1.13 -10.59
CA SER A 214 -7.87 -0.35 -9.48
C SER A 214 -7.03 0.82 -9.99
N LEU A 215 -6.23 0.62 -11.04
CA LEU A 215 -5.47 1.70 -11.68
C LEU A 215 -6.42 2.78 -12.24
N ARG A 216 -7.47 2.38 -12.96
CA ARG A 216 -8.49 3.29 -13.49
C ARG A 216 -9.24 4.03 -12.38
N GLY A 217 -9.61 3.31 -11.32
CA GLY A 217 -10.26 3.88 -10.14
C GLY A 217 -9.36 4.87 -9.41
N LEU A 218 -8.07 4.57 -9.26
CA LEU A 218 -7.08 5.46 -8.66
C LEU A 218 -6.93 6.74 -9.47
N LEU A 219 -6.65 6.63 -10.77
CA LEU A 219 -6.47 7.80 -11.65
C LEU A 219 -7.78 8.59 -11.80
N GLY A 220 -8.93 7.90 -11.86
CA GLY A 220 -10.25 8.54 -11.86
C GLY A 220 -10.48 9.40 -10.63
N SER A 221 -10.05 8.94 -9.44
CA SER A 221 -10.17 9.69 -8.19
C SER A 221 -9.41 11.03 -8.20
N TYR A 222 -8.41 11.19 -9.06
CA TYR A 222 -7.67 12.44 -9.20
C TYR A 222 -8.54 13.57 -9.79
N PHE A 223 -9.61 13.20 -10.50
CA PHE A 223 -10.57 14.12 -11.10
C PHE A 223 -11.84 14.32 -10.26
N ASP A 224 -11.90 13.72 -9.06
CA ASP A 224 -12.99 13.93 -8.12
C ASP A 224 -13.19 15.42 -7.83
N ARG A 225 -14.44 15.82 -7.52
CA ARG A 225 -14.81 17.21 -7.35
C ARG A 225 -15.12 17.54 -5.88
N GLY A 226 -15.00 18.83 -5.56
CA GLY A 226 -15.36 19.36 -4.24
C GLY A 226 -14.54 18.70 -3.12
N ARG A 227 -15.24 18.32 -2.05
CA ARG A 227 -14.63 17.71 -0.85
C ARG A 227 -14.06 16.29 -1.07
N HIS A 228 -14.35 15.65 -2.21
CA HIS A 228 -13.88 14.31 -2.53
C HIS A 228 -12.50 14.31 -3.21
N ARG A 229 -11.98 15.46 -3.63
CA ARG A 229 -10.62 15.60 -4.17
C ARG A 229 -9.60 15.09 -3.14
N PRO A 230 -8.61 14.28 -3.55
CA PRO A 230 -7.65 13.71 -2.60
C PRO A 230 -6.96 14.76 -1.71
N TRP A 231 -6.55 15.91 -2.26
CA TRP A 231 -5.95 16.99 -1.45
C TRP A 231 -6.95 17.67 -0.50
N LYS A 232 -8.24 17.68 -0.83
CA LYS A 232 -9.27 18.16 0.10
C LYS A 232 -9.56 17.15 1.20
N LEU A 233 -9.44 15.85 0.93
CA LEU A 233 -9.49 14.82 1.96
C LEU A 233 -8.29 14.93 2.90
N ALA A 234 -7.08 15.20 2.37
CA ALA A 234 -5.89 15.43 3.19
C ALA A 234 -6.07 16.58 4.21
N GLU A 235 -6.77 17.65 3.81
CA GLU A 235 -7.11 18.78 4.71
C GLU A 235 -8.09 18.39 5.85
N LEU A 236 -8.85 17.29 5.68
CA LEU A 236 -9.78 16.77 6.69
C LEU A 236 -9.11 15.82 7.68
N VAL A 237 -7.92 15.30 7.38
CA VAL A 237 -7.17 14.42 8.29
C VAL A 237 -6.75 15.22 9.53
N GLN A 238 -7.18 14.73 10.69
CA GLN A 238 -6.92 15.39 11.99
C GLN A 238 -5.86 14.65 12.80
N VAL A 239 -5.67 13.36 12.54
CA VAL A 239 -4.72 12.52 13.27
C VAL A 239 -3.28 12.89 12.94
N GLN A 240 -2.37 12.59 13.85
CA GLN A 240 -0.96 12.75 13.60
C GLN A 240 -0.55 11.90 12.39
N THR A 241 0.16 12.52 11.47
CA THR A 241 0.51 11.90 10.18
C THR A 241 2.02 11.92 9.97
N LEU A 242 2.55 10.80 9.47
CA LEU A 242 3.91 10.68 8.97
C LEU A 242 3.85 10.40 7.47
N LEU A 243 4.51 11.21 6.65
CA LEU A 243 4.67 10.97 5.22
C LEU A 243 6.13 10.70 4.90
N ILE A 244 6.39 9.63 4.19
CA ILE A 244 7.75 9.24 3.77
C ILE A 244 7.77 9.13 2.25
N TYR A 245 8.72 9.82 1.62
CA TYR A 245 8.93 9.80 0.17
C TYR A 245 10.36 9.34 -0.14
N GLY A 246 10.53 8.57 -1.19
CA GLY A 246 11.86 8.26 -1.73
C GLY A 246 12.30 9.32 -2.75
N MET A 247 13.53 9.83 -2.63
CA MET A 247 14.08 10.81 -3.58
C MET A 247 14.24 10.24 -4.99
N LYS A 248 14.43 8.91 -5.10
CA LYS A 248 14.64 8.18 -6.36
C LYS A 248 13.36 7.53 -6.88
N ASP A 249 12.19 7.89 -6.32
CA ASP A 249 10.90 7.29 -6.70
C ASP A 249 10.52 7.67 -8.14
N PRO A 250 10.42 6.69 -9.07
CA PRO A 250 10.04 6.96 -10.44
C PRO A 250 8.53 7.07 -10.64
N LEU A 251 7.72 6.60 -9.69
CA LEU A 251 6.26 6.49 -9.81
C LEU A 251 5.53 7.66 -9.13
N VAL A 252 6.02 8.10 -7.96
CA VAL A 252 5.50 9.25 -7.23
C VAL A 252 6.59 10.30 -7.12
N ASP A 253 6.36 11.47 -7.70
CA ASP A 253 7.35 12.56 -7.68
C ASP A 253 7.65 12.99 -6.24
N PRO A 254 8.91 12.98 -5.79
CA PRO A 254 9.30 13.43 -4.45
C PRO A 254 8.89 14.87 -4.13
N ARG A 255 8.66 15.70 -5.15
CA ARG A 255 8.13 17.07 -4.98
C ARG A 255 6.73 17.11 -4.38
N ALA A 256 5.97 16.00 -4.46
CA ALA A 256 4.71 15.83 -3.76
C ALA A 256 4.87 15.97 -2.23
N ALA A 257 6.05 15.72 -1.68
CA ALA A 257 6.38 15.99 -0.27
C ALA A 257 6.08 17.43 0.13
N HIS A 258 6.52 18.41 -0.69
CA HIS A 258 6.22 19.82 -0.43
C HIS A 258 4.71 20.15 -0.52
N LYS A 259 4.00 19.50 -1.41
CA LYS A 259 2.54 19.68 -1.51
C LYS A 259 1.83 19.10 -0.30
N SER A 260 2.31 17.97 0.21
CA SER A 260 1.76 17.32 1.41
C SER A 260 1.86 18.21 2.65
N THR A 261 2.94 18.95 2.84
CA THR A 261 3.09 19.88 3.98
C THR A 261 2.03 21.00 3.98
N LYS A 262 1.45 21.31 2.82
CA LYS A 262 0.41 22.35 2.70
C LYS A 262 -1.00 21.85 3.00
N HIS A 263 -1.26 20.56 2.79
CA HIS A 263 -2.61 20.00 2.88
C HIS A 263 -2.84 19.18 4.15
N PHE A 264 -1.82 18.49 4.67
CA PHE A 264 -1.93 17.78 5.94
C PHE A 264 -1.58 18.71 7.10
N LYS A 265 -2.54 18.96 7.98
CA LYS A 265 -2.38 19.94 9.08
C LYS A 265 -1.45 19.50 10.19
N ASN A 266 -1.38 18.19 10.46
CA ASN A 266 -0.63 17.62 11.57
C ASN A 266 0.36 16.56 11.07
N ALA A 267 1.18 16.95 10.10
CA ALA A 267 2.08 16.02 9.41
C ALA A 267 3.55 16.35 9.62
N GLN A 268 4.34 15.29 9.76
CA GLN A 268 5.77 15.30 9.52
C GLN A 268 6.03 14.67 8.15
N VAL A 269 6.86 15.29 7.35
CA VAL A 269 7.24 14.80 6.01
C VAL A 269 8.73 14.52 6.00
N ILE A 270 9.10 13.32 5.56
CA ILE A 270 10.49 12.86 5.43
C ILE A 270 10.73 12.46 3.98
N VAL A 271 11.88 12.87 3.44
CA VAL A 271 12.33 12.43 2.11
C VAL A 271 13.63 11.65 2.29
N LEU A 272 13.62 10.37 1.91
CA LEU A 272 14.77 9.49 2.02
C LEU A 272 15.63 9.58 0.75
N PRO A 273 16.90 10.03 0.85
CA PRO A 273 17.72 10.32 -0.32
C PRO A 273 18.10 9.09 -1.14
N ASP A 274 18.14 7.92 -0.50
CA ASP A 274 18.58 6.66 -1.10
C ASP A 274 17.47 5.60 -1.12
N SER A 275 16.22 6.03 -1.28
CA SER A 275 15.04 5.18 -1.41
C SER A 275 14.23 5.55 -2.64
N ALA A 276 13.47 4.59 -3.17
CA ALA A 276 12.51 4.79 -4.23
C ALA A 276 11.05 4.61 -3.71
N HIS A 277 10.23 3.83 -4.42
CA HIS A 277 8.79 3.75 -4.21
C HIS A 277 8.34 2.95 -2.99
N VAL A 278 9.16 2.02 -2.54
CA VAL A 278 8.81 1.03 -1.52
C VAL A 278 9.75 1.11 -0.31
N SER A 279 9.85 2.30 0.30
CA SER A 279 10.76 2.54 1.43
C SER A 279 10.58 1.55 2.58
N GLN A 280 9.37 1.03 2.81
CA GLN A 280 9.08 -0.01 3.82
C GLN A 280 9.75 -1.36 3.52
N MET A 281 10.10 -1.60 2.25
CA MET A 281 10.82 -2.81 1.83
C MET A 281 12.32 -2.55 1.69
N GLU A 282 12.70 -1.37 1.18
CA GLU A 282 14.10 -0.98 0.96
C GLU A 282 14.85 -0.64 2.24
N HIS A 283 14.16 0.01 3.18
CA HIS A 283 14.72 0.56 4.42
C HIS A 283 13.75 0.37 5.61
N PRO A 284 13.35 -0.88 5.93
CA PRO A 284 12.36 -1.14 6.98
C PRO A 284 12.80 -0.57 8.35
N ASP A 285 14.10 -0.62 8.66
CA ASP A 285 14.66 -0.05 9.90
C ASP A 285 14.44 1.47 9.97
N VAL A 286 14.77 2.18 8.88
CA VAL A 286 14.64 3.64 8.82
C VAL A 286 13.18 4.07 8.93
N VAL A 287 12.27 3.32 8.29
CA VAL A 287 10.83 3.59 8.37
C VAL A 287 10.29 3.33 9.77
N ALA A 288 10.71 2.24 10.42
CA ALA A 288 10.33 1.93 11.79
C ALA A 288 10.85 2.99 12.78
N ASP A 289 12.12 3.36 12.67
CA ASP A 289 12.73 4.42 13.50
C ASP A 289 12.02 5.77 13.32
N ALA A 290 11.65 6.13 12.10
CA ALA A 290 10.92 7.35 11.82
C ALA A 290 9.52 7.32 12.45
N TRP A 291 8.85 6.17 12.40
CA TRP A 291 7.56 5.96 13.04
C TRP A 291 7.66 6.07 14.57
N MET A 292 8.60 5.37 15.18
CA MET A 292 8.82 5.44 16.63
C MET A 292 9.13 6.85 17.11
N LYS A 293 10.04 7.56 16.44
CA LYS A 293 10.37 8.96 16.78
C LYS A 293 9.19 9.92 16.66
N ARG A 294 8.20 9.60 15.81
CA ARG A 294 7.06 10.48 15.59
C ARG A 294 5.93 10.22 16.59
N PHE A 295 5.73 8.97 17.00
CA PHE A 295 4.52 8.56 17.71
C PHE A 295 4.77 7.97 19.10
N HIS A 296 6.01 7.65 19.43
CA HIS A 296 6.52 7.32 20.76
C HIS A 296 7.37 8.43 21.34
#